data_dee570596ef99794e9eb0c0205773fbb
#
_entry.id   dee570596ef99794e9eb0c0205773fbb
#
_cell.length_a   1.000
_cell.length_b   1.000
_cell.length_c   1.000
_cell.angle_alpha   90.00
_cell.angle_beta   90.00
_cell.angle_gamma   90.00
#
_symmetry.space_group_name_H-M   'P 1'
#
loop_
_entity.id
_entity.type
_entity.pdbx_description
1 polymer ?
#
loop_
_entity_poly.entity_id
_entity_poly.type
_entity_poly.pdbx_seq_one_letter_code
_entity_poly.pdbx_strand_id
1 'polypeptide(L)'
;MGATSRVVINNMSNNDLVTRTLLISQKQPGFIVVSRGGNNNLDEATVLSSGLSQIRAFNLANLTSISKPYDFETSGRLLGWGLRNSVGVAEHPVTGGIYSVENSIDGVTRQGTDIHENNPGEELNFHGYLNDTTDHQGGNYGFPRCFAVWDPNEIPDNAGLTVGTQFAMTENSTITDEICASNYTSPRLTFPAHQAPLDIKFNADGSEAYIAFHGSFDKTNPVGYSLSIVAFDPATGEPTEAASSTTALSDIMTNPDHKVCPDKCFRPVGLAWDSKGRLWMSSDSTGEIYVLQKSTSTPTATASGTIVTATGKPNAAGTAWQKSTSALCYGAALVVGGLLMAM
;
A
#
# COMPACT_ATOMS: atom_id res chain seq x y z
N MET A 1 -15.22 -7.72 -35.36
CA MET A 1 -14.02 -6.86 -35.43
C MET A 1 -12.96 -7.50 -34.57
N GLY A 2 -11.78 -7.80 -35.12
CA GLY A 2 -10.66 -8.31 -34.31
C GLY A 2 -10.13 -7.20 -33.39
N ALA A 3 -9.95 -7.50 -32.11
CA ALA A 3 -9.28 -6.58 -31.20
C ALA A 3 -7.79 -6.49 -31.57
N THR A 4 -7.26 -5.29 -31.74
CA THR A 4 -5.82 -5.07 -31.90
C THR A 4 -5.24 -4.68 -30.54
N SER A 5 -4.16 -5.36 -30.11
CA SER A 5 -3.40 -4.98 -28.91
C SER A 5 -2.15 -4.19 -29.29
N ARG A 6 -1.74 -3.30 -28.40
CA ARG A 6 -0.54 -2.51 -28.57
C ARG A 6 0.19 -2.35 -27.24
N VAL A 7 1.51 -2.50 -27.25
CA VAL A 7 2.35 -2.16 -26.10
C VAL A 7 2.41 -0.65 -25.96
N VAL A 8 2.13 -0.12 -24.79
CA VAL A 8 2.11 1.33 -24.47
C VAL A 8 3.31 1.72 -23.62
N ILE A 9 3.69 0.87 -22.68
CA ILE A 9 4.85 1.05 -21.78
C ILE A 9 5.60 -0.27 -21.80
N ASN A 10 6.91 -0.25 -21.89
CA ASN A 10 7.76 -1.42 -21.86
C ASN A 10 8.93 -1.25 -20.88
N ASN A 11 9.89 -2.17 -20.89
CA ASN A 11 11.12 -2.14 -20.10
C ASN A 11 10.88 -2.14 -18.59
N MET A 12 9.97 -3.02 -18.12
CA MET A 12 9.59 -3.17 -16.71
C MET A 12 9.81 -4.61 -16.19
N SER A 13 10.69 -5.41 -16.80
CA SER A 13 10.95 -6.75 -16.29
C SER A 13 11.71 -6.69 -14.96
N ASN A 14 11.33 -7.59 -14.04
CA ASN A 14 11.99 -7.80 -12.75
C ASN A 14 12.23 -9.30 -12.57
N ASN A 15 13.22 -9.65 -11.75
CA ASN A 15 13.44 -11.02 -11.29
C ASN A 15 12.79 -11.29 -9.91
N ASP A 16 12.31 -10.24 -9.25
CA ASP A 16 11.57 -10.26 -7.99
C ASP A 16 10.54 -9.14 -8.00
N LEU A 17 9.64 -9.07 -7.01
CA LEU A 17 8.61 -8.05 -6.82
C LEU A 17 7.94 -7.65 -8.15
N VAL A 18 7.43 -8.67 -8.84
CA VAL A 18 6.97 -8.57 -10.25
C VAL A 18 5.63 -7.84 -10.42
N THR A 19 4.97 -7.45 -9.36
CA THR A 19 3.68 -6.74 -9.41
C THR A 19 3.81 -5.39 -10.11
N ARG A 20 2.82 -5.07 -10.94
CA ARG A 20 2.67 -3.77 -11.62
C ARG A 20 1.27 -3.26 -11.37
N THR A 21 1.14 -2.27 -10.48
CA THR A 21 -0.15 -1.63 -10.23
C THR A 21 -0.38 -0.51 -11.21
N LEU A 22 -1.60 -0.44 -11.72
CA LEU A 22 -2.04 0.57 -12.67
C LEU A 22 -3.13 1.42 -12.03
N LEU A 23 -2.94 2.73 -12.04
CA LEU A 23 -3.94 3.71 -11.63
C LEU A 23 -4.24 4.65 -12.80
N ILE A 24 -5.48 4.66 -13.27
CA ILE A 24 -5.95 5.65 -14.24
C ILE A 24 -6.45 6.87 -13.48
N SER A 25 -5.81 8.02 -13.69
CA SER A 25 -6.18 9.25 -13.00
C SER A 25 -7.58 9.72 -13.42
N GLN A 26 -8.37 10.08 -12.43
CA GLN A 26 -9.69 10.70 -12.61
C GLN A 26 -9.59 12.24 -12.60
N LYS A 27 -8.60 12.79 -11.88
CA LYS A 27 -8.38 14.25 -11.78
C LYS A 27 -7.56 14.82 -12.93
N GLN A 28 -6.70 13.98 -13.54
CA GLN A 28 -5.94 14.31 -14.74
C GLN A 28 -6.20 13.28 -15.84
N PRO A 29 -7.36 13.38 -16.54
CA PRO A 29 -7.73 12.43 -17.58
C PRO A 29 -6.63 12.27 -18.64
N GLY A 30 -6.34 11.02 -18.99
CA GLY A 30 -5.27 10.68 -19.91
C GLY A 30 -3.95 10.30 -19.23
N PHE A 31 -3.82 10.47 -17.92
CA PHE A 31 -2.66 9.96 -17.19
C PHE A 31 -2.92 8.55 -16.62
N ILE A 32 -1.90 7.72 -16.71
CA ILE A 32 -1.79 6.45 -15.99
C ILE A 32 -0.57 6.50 -15.07
N VAL A 33 -0.76 6.08 -13.82
CA VAL A 33 0.33 5.88 -12.86
C VAL A 33 0.65 4.39 -12.81
N VAL A 34 1.94 4.07 -12.79
CA VAL A 34 2.45 2.69 -12.77
C VAL A 34 3.49 2.55 -11.68
N SER A 35 3.33 1.55 -10.82
CA SER A 35 4.35 1.16 -9.85
C SER A 35 5.24 0.04 -10.40
N ARG A 36 6.51 0.01 -9.99
CA ARG A 36 7.47 -1.05 -10.26
C ARG A 36 8.31 -1.30 -9.00
N GLY A 37 8.22 -2.48 -8.44
CA GLY A 37 9.00 -2.88 -7.27
C GLY A 37 10.49 -3.07 -7.55
N GLY A 38 11.22 -3.44 -6.49
CA GLY A 38 12.65 -3.72 -6.53
C GLY A 38 12.99 -5.06 -7.17
N ASN A 39 14.25 -5.42 -7.07
CA ASN A 39 14.85 -6.64 -7.59
C ASN A 39 15.62 -7.36 -6.46
N ASN A 40 16.04 -8.61 -6.69
CA ASN A 40 16.92 -9.37 -5.78
C ASN A 40 18.26 -8.67 -5.55
N ASN A 41 18.76 -7.93 -6.54
CA ASN A 41 19.94 -7.11 -6.40
C ASN A 41 19.56 -5.74 -5.84
N LEU A 42 19.75 -5.56 -4.54
CA LEU A 42 19.38 -4.32 -3.84
C LEU A 42 20.19 -3.09 -4.34
N ASP A 43 21.43 -3.30 -4.79
CA ASP A 43 22.26 -2.20 -5.30
C ASP A 43 21.66 -1.55 -6.56
N GLU A 44 20.95 -2.31 -7.39
CA GLU A 44 20.27 -1.77 -8.57
C GLU A 44 19.19 -0.77 -8.20
N ALA A 45 18.50 -0.95 -7.06
CA ALA A 45 17.48 -0.02 -6.58
C ALA A 45 18.08 1.33 -6.10
N THR A 46 19.39 1.39 -5.83
CA THR A 46 20.09 2.64 -5.49
C THR A 46 20.38 3.52 -6.72
N VAL A 47 20.17 2.98 -7.92
CA VAL A 47 20.47 3.66 -9.18
C VAL A 47 19.16 4.14 -9.82
N LEU A 48 18.92 5.43 -9.79
CA LEU A 48 17.67 6.03 -10.31
C LEU A 48 17.38 5.61 -11.76
N SER A 49 18.39 5.51 -12.62
CA SER A 49 18.23 5.15 -14.03
C SER A 49 17.90 3.66 -14.27
N SER A 50 17.91 2.82 -13.23
CA SER A 50 17.48 1.42 -13.36
C SER A 50 15.97 1.28 -13.56
N GLY A 51 15.19 2.30 -13.20
CA GLY A 51 13.74 2.25 -13.21
C GLY A 51 13.13 1.36 -12.12
N LEU A 52 13.94 0.68 -11.31
CA LEU A 52 13.49 -0.18 -10.21
C LEU A 52 13.01 0.65 -9.01
N SER A 53 12.12 0.06 -8.21
CA SER A 53 11.64 0.70 -6.98
C SER A 53 11.06 2.09 -7.21
N GLN A 54 10.19 2.23 -8.24
CA GLN A 54 9.68 3.52 -8.69
C GLN A 54 8.17 3.52 -8.95
N ILE A 55 7.61 4.70 -8.79
CA ILE A 55 6.27 5.04 -9.28
C ILE A 55 6.41 6.15 -10.32
N ARG A 56 5.83 5.95 -11.50
CA ARG A 56 5.86 6.90 -12.62
C ARG A 56 4.49 7.14 -13.21
N ALA A 57 4.28 8.37 -13.73
CA ALA A 57 3.08 8.74 -14.47
C ALA A 57 3.38 8.95 -15.96
N PHE A 58 2.46 8.47 -16.81
CA PHE A 58 2.57 8.55 -18.25
C PHE A 58 1.33 9.22 -18.84
N ASN A 59 1.52 10.17 -19.75
CA ASN A 59 0.41 10.82 -20.44
C ASN A 59 0.02 9.98 -21.68
N LEU A 60 -1.18 9.41 -21.64
CA LEU A 60 -1.75 8.60 -22.72
C LEU A 60 -2.86 9.32 -23.49
N ALA A 61 -3.09 10.61 -23.27
CA ALA A 61 -4.17 11.36 -23.91
C ALA A 61 -4.11 11.29 -25.45
N ASN A 62 -2.90 11.16 -26.01
CA ASN A 62 -2.66 11.10 -27.45
C ASN A 62 -2.13 9.70 -27.87
N LEU A 63 -2.72 8.63 -27.38
CA LEU A 63 -2.29 7.27 -27.68
C LEU A 63 -2.11 6.97 -29.17
N THR A 64 -2.96 7.54 -30.03
CA THR A 64 -2.89 7.36 -31.48
C THR A 64 -1.65 7.99 -32.13
N SER A 65 -1.08 9.02 -31.53
CA SER A 65 0.13 9.71 -32.02
C SER A 65 1.43 9.14 -31.45
N ILE A 66 1.34 8.27 -30.42
CA ILE A 66 2.52 7.62 -29.84
C ILE A 66 3.00 6.54 -30.83
N SER A 67 4.10 6.78 -31.52
CA SER A 67 4.64 5.88 -32.54
C SER A 67 5.40 4.70 -31.92
N LYS A 68 5.97 4.85 -30.72
CA LYS A 68 6.71 3.82 -29.97
C LYS A 68 6.21 3.76 -28.53
N PRO A 69 6.29 2.59 -27.86
CA PRO A 69 6.02 2.50 -26.43
C PRO A 69 6.89 3.46 -25.62
N TYR A 70 6.37 3.95 -24.51
CA TYR A 70 7.19 4.58 -23.49
C TYR A 70 8.15 3.54 -22.90
N ASP A 71 9.40 3.94 -22.73
CA ASP A 71 10.36 3.18 -21.95
C ASP A 71 10.22 3.59 -20.48
N PHE A 72 9.90 2.62 -19.58
CA PHE A 72 9.63 2.92 -18.17
C PHE A 72 10.84 3.56 -17.47
N GLU A 73 12.06 3.15 -17.82
CA GLU A 73 13.27 3.61 -17.14
C GLU A 73 13.61 5.07 -17.45
N THR A 74 13.28 5.52 -18.67
CA THR A 74 13.71 6.84 -19.18
C THR A 74 12.56 7.79 -19.45
N SER A 75 11.31 7.29 -19.53
CA SER A 75 10.14 8.09 -19.89
C SER A 75 9.19 8.29 -18.71
N GLY A 76 8.22 9.17 -18.92
CA GLY A 76 7.20 9.49 -17.92
C GLY A 76 7.74 10.40 -16.82
N ARG A 77 6.81 10.87 -15.99
CA ARG A 77 7.13 11.67 -14.81
C ARG A 77 7.44 10.77 -13.65
N LEU A 78 8.59 10.95 -13.02
CA LEU A 78 8.92 10.27 -11.77
C LEU A 78 8.07 10.87 -10.64
N LEU A 79 7.31 10.03 -9.95
CA LEU A 79 6.53 10.42 -8.76
C LEU A 79 7.25 10.06 -7.46
N GLY A 80 8.07 9.02 -7.47
CA GLY A 80 8.90 8.60 -6.36
C GLY A 80 9.79 7.42 -6.73
N TRP A 81 10.87 7.23 -5.98
CA TRP A 81 11.77 6.09 -6.09
C TRP A 81 12.32 5.71 -4.70
N GLY A 82 13.11 4.64 -4.63
CA GLY A 82 13.49 4.09 -3.34
C GLY A 82 12.29 3.48 -2.60
N LEU A 83 11.37 2.88 -3.35
CA LEU A 83 10.15 2.22 -2.90
C LEU A 83 10.29 0.73 -3.13
N ARG A 84 10.39 -0.09 -2.07
CA ARG A 84 10.65 -1.52 -2.21
C ARG A 84 9.57 -2.22 -3.04
N ASN A 85 8.31 -2.11 -2.61
CA ASN A 85 7.17 -2.79 -3.24
C ASN A 85 5.86 -2.06 -2.95
N SER A 86 5.64 -0.94 -3.63
CA SER A 86 4.38 -0.18 -3.55
C SER A 86 3.31 -0.88 -4.39
N VAL A 87 2.57 -1.82 -3.80
CA VAL A 87 1.55 -2.60 -4.49
C VAL A 87 0.25 -1.82 -4.63
N GLY A 88 -0.24 -1.21 -3.56
CA GLY A 88 -1.44 -0.37 -3.60
C GLY A 88 -1.11 1.07 -4.02
N VAL A 89 -1.82 1.58 -5.02
CA VAL A 89 -1.73 2.98 -5.47
C VAL A 89 -3.13 3.56 -5.65
N ALA A 90 -3.37 4.76 -5.13
CA ALA A 90 -4.67 5.44 -5.22
C ALA A 90 -4.51 6.94 -5.46
N GLU A 91 -5.54 7.53 -6.08
CA GLU A 91 -5.70 8.98 -6.22
C GLU A 91 -6.79 9.46 -5.26
N HIS A 92 -6.48 10.47 -4.45
CA HIS A 92 -7.45 11.09 -3.57
C HIS A 92 -8.55 11.78 -4.40
N PRO A 93 -9.84 11.42 -4.22
CA PRO A 93 -10.91 11.79 -5.16
C PRO A 93 -11.23 13.28 -5.17
N VAL A 94 -10.88 14.03 -4.14
CA VAL A 94 -11.13 15.47 -4.06
C VAL A 94 -9.93 16.26 -4.53
N THR A 95 -8.76 16.03 -3.95
CA THR A 95 -7.55 16.84 -4.20
C THR A 95 -6.72 16.34 -5.39
N GLY A 96 -6.82 15.06 -5.76
CA GLY A 96 -5.99 14.45 -6.81
C GLY A 96 -4.59 14.03 -6.32
N GLY A 97 -4.34 14.05 -5.02
CA GLY A 97 -3.09 13.56 -4.43
C GLY A 97 -2.89 12.08 -4.70
N ILE A 98 -1.69 11.69 -5.12
CA ILE A 98 -1.33 10.30 -5.38
C ILE A 98 -0.72 9.70 -4.12
N TYR A 99 -1.27 8.58 -3.68
CA TYR A 99 -0.83 7.82 -2.51
C TYR A 99 -0.44 6.40 -2.88
N SER A 100 0.53 5.83 -2.17
CA SER A 100 0.81 4.40 -2.21
C SER A 100 0.92 3.81 -0.82
N VAL A 101 0.67 2.50 -0.73
CA VAL A 101 1.02 1.69 0.43
C VAL A 101 2.15 0.75 0.05
N GLU A 102 3.14 0.64 0.92
CA GLU A 102 4.40 -0.05 0.64
C GLU A 102 4.65 -1.20 1.58
N ASN A 103 5.06 -2.32 1.01
CA ASN A 103 5.60 -3.46 1.74
C ASN A 103 7.08 -3.25 1.97
N SER A 104 7.46 -3.10 3.24
CA SER A 104 8.84 -2.90 3.65
C SER A 104 9.65 -4.20 3.58
N ILE A 105 10.91 -4.18 4.01
CA ILE A 105 11.82 -5.31 3.92
C ILE A 105 11.67 -6.24 5.12
N ASP A 106 11.90 -7.55 4.91
CA ASP A 106 11.87 -8.59 5.94
C ASP A 106 13.27 -8.95 6.45
N GLY A 107 13.35 -9.64 7.58
CA GLY A 107 14.59 -10.24 8.09
C GLY A 107 15.69 -9.22 8.45
N VAL A 108 15.34 -8.07 9.00
CA VAL A 108 16.26 -6.95 9.24
C VAL A 108 17.06 -7.13 10.52
N THR A 109 18.38 -6.93 10.40
CA THR A 109 19.29 -6.81 11.55
C THR A 109 20.01 -5.46 11.51
N ARG A 110 20.21 -4.85 12.67
CA ARG A 110 21.02 -3.64 12.82
C ARG A 110 22.07 -3.83 13.91
N GLN A 111 23.34 -3.58 13.60
CA GLN A 111 24.47 -3.76 14.54
C GLN A 111 24.50 -5.16 15.20
N GLY A 112 24.10 -6.20 14.44
CA GLY A 112 24.03 -7.57 14.94
C GLY A 112 22.80 -7.89 15.81
N THR A 113 21.94 -6.92 16.07
CA THR A 113 20.66 -7.11 16.75
C THR A 113 19.57 -7.35 15.71
N ASP A 114 18.82 -8.41 15.90
CA ASP A 114 17.63 -8.70 15.12
C ASP A 114 16.49 -7.76 15.56
N ILE A 115 15.99 -6.97 14.61
CA ILE A 115 14.91 -6.00 14.83
C ILE A 115 13.69 -6.29 13.97
N HIS A 116 13.70 -7.41 13.23
CA HIS A 116 12.69 -7.68 12.20
C HIS A 116 11.26 -7.76 12.75
N GLU A 117 11.07 -8.20 13.98
CA GLU A 117 9.72 -8.38 14.55
C GLU A 117 8.86 -7.10 14.48
N ASN A 118 9.46 -5.92 14.72
CA ASN A 118 8.72 -4.67 14.76
C ASN A 118 9.32 -3.56 13.89
N ASN A 119 10.36 -3.83 13.09
CA ASN A 119 10.98 -2.88 12.18
C ASN A 119 11.48 -3.55 10.89
N PRO A 120 11.49 -2.79 9.79
CA PRO A 120 10.89 -1.47 9.62
C PRO A 120 9.37 -1.55 9.46
N GLY A 121 8.69 -0.41 9.64
CA GLY A 121 7.24 -0.32 9.43
C GLY A 121 6.86 -0.35 7.95
N GLU A 122 5.59 -0.69 7.70
CA GLU A 122 4.95 -0.47 6.40
C GLU A 122 4.60 1.00 6.23
N GLU A 123 4.46 1.49 4.99
CA GLU A 123 4.36 2.92 4.74
C GLU A 123 3.12 3.32 3.95
N LEU A 124 2.51 4.44 4.34
CA LEU A 124 1.61 5.23 3.50
C LEU A 124 2.39 6.44 2.96
N ASN A 125 2.66 6.44 1.67
CA ASN A 125 3.46 7.44 1.00
C ASN A 125 2.63 8.39 0.14
N PHE A 126 2.99 9.68 0.13
CA PHE A 126 2.39 10.70 -0.72
C PHE A 126 3.35 11.08 -1.84
N HIS A 127 2.87 11.08 -3.07
CA HIS A 127 3.66 11.30 -4.29
C HIS A 127 3.35 12.61 -5.02
N GLY A 128 2.62 13.52 -4.38
CA GLY A 128 2.22 14.78 -4.99
C GLY A 128 1.05 14.65 -5.96
N TYR A 129 0.95 15.60 -6.87
CA TYR A 129 -0.17 15.75 -7.80
C TYR A 129 0.29 15.60 -9.25
N LEU A 130 -0.63 15.22 -10.14
CA LEU A 130 -0.32 15.11 -11.58
C LEU A 130 -0.45 16.44 -12.34
N ASN A 131 -0.77 17.54 -11.67
CA ASN A 131 -0.99 18.87 -12.23
C ASN A 131 0.24 19.80 -12.20
N ASP A 132 1.44 19.24 -11.95
CA ASP A 132 2.73 19.96 -11.93
C ASP A 132 2.90 20.97 -10.76
N THR A 133 2.12 20.86 -9.70
CA THR A 133 2.14 21.83 -8.58
C THR A 133 2.86 21.35 -7.33
N THR A 134 3.50 20.17 -7.38
CA THR A 134 4.15 19.58 -6.20
C THR A 134 5.63 19.87 -6.17
N ASP A 135 6.08 20.56 -5.14
CA ASP A 135 7.49 20.69 -4.83
C ASP A 135 8.06 19.34 -4.39
N HIS A 136 9.31 19.06 -4.78
CA HIS A 136 10.03 17.82 -4.43
C HIS A 136 9.39 16.51 -4.92
N GLN A 137 8.49 16.55 -5.92
CA GLN A 137 7.98 15.34 -6.54
C GLN A 137 9.11 14.49 -7.13
N GLY A 138 9.01 13.17 -7.02
CA GLY A 138 10.06 12.25 -7.46
C GLY A 138 11.16 12.05 -6.41
N GLY A 139 10.88 12.35 -5.14
CA GLY A 139 11.79 12.13 -4.02
C GLY A 139 12.18 10.66 -3.84
N ASN A 140 13.25 10.45 -3.07
CA ASN A 140 13.74 9.13 -2.66
C ASN A 140 13.14 8.76 -1.31
N TYR A 141 12.44 7.63 -1.25
CA TYR A 141 11.77 7.12 -0.04
C TYR A 141 12.64 6.16 0.80
N GLY A 142 13.88 5.95 0.41
CA GLY A 142 14.89 5.33 1.29
C GLY A 142 15.36 3.96 0.86
N PHE A 143 14.48 3.06 0.39
CA PHE A 143 14.87 1.71 0.02
C PHE A 143 16.02 1.69 -1.02
N PRO A 144 17.04 0.87 -0.84
CA PRO A 144 17.22 -0.20 0.14
C PRO A 144 18.11 0.17 1.34
N ARG A 145 18.34 1.43 1.62
CA ARG A 145 19.32 1.87 2.65
C ARG A 145 18.68 2.50 3.87
N CYS A 146 17.58 3.22 3.70
CA CYS A 146 16.84 3.88 4.75
C CYS A 146 15.40 3.36 4.78
N PHE A 147 14.81 3.30 5.98
CA PHE A 147 13.50 2.71 6.22
C PHE A 147 12.76 3.47 7.32
N ALA A 148 11.45 3.41 7.33
CA ALA A 148 10.66 4.04 8.36
C ALA A 148 10.64 3.24 9.67
N VAL A 149 10.87 3.93 10.78
CA VAL A 149 10.79 3.37 12.13
C VAL A 149 9.34 3.07 12.48
N TRP A 150 9.07 1.86 13.01
CA TRP A 150 7.82 1.56 13.71
C TRP A 150 8.01 1.49 15.22
N ASP A 151 8.91 0.66 15.72
CA ASP A 151 9.24 0.63 17.16
C ASP A 151 10.67 1.13 17.40
N PRO A 152 10.84 2.39 17.80
CA PRO A 152 12.17 2.95 18.05
C PRO A 152 12.91 2.26 19.21
N ASN A 153 12.19 1.62 20.15
CA ASN A 153 12.81 1.01 21.32
C ASN A 153 13.61 -0.26 20.99
N GLU A 154 13.29 -0.91 19.87
CA GLU A 154 14.01 -2.11 19.40
C GLU A 154 15.23 -1.79 18.54
N ILE A 155 15.40 -0.54 18.12
CA ILE A 155 16.52 -0.13 17.26
C ILE A 155 17.74 0.22 18.13
N PRO A 156 18.88 -0.47 17.98
CA PRO A 156 20.12 -0.09 18.65
C PRO A 156 20.55 1.34 18.30
N ASP A 157 21.03 2.08 19.30
CA ASP A 157 21.48 3.47 19.17
C ASP A 157 20.40 4.41 18.58
N ASN A 158 19.17 4.25 19.03
CA ASN A 158 17.96 4.92 18.54
C ASN A 158 17.82 6.40 18.93
N ALA A 159 18.89 7.07 19.30
CA ALA A 159 18.83 8.45 19.81
C ALA A 159 18.15 9.40 18.81
N GLY A 160 16.96 9.91 19.20
CA GLY A 160 16.18 10.83 18.39
C GLY A 160 15.25 10.19 17.34
N LEU A 161 15.28 8.87 17.19
CA LEU A 161 14.34 8.17 16.31
C LEU A 161 12.93 8.14 16.92
N THR A 162 11.95 8.40 16.08
CA THR A 162 10.51 8.30 16.41
C THR A 162 9.79 7.57 15.29
N VAL A 163 8.57 7.11 15.54
CA VAL A 163 7.74 6.49 14.50
C VAL A 163 7.66 7.40 13.27
N GLY A 164 7.87 6.83 12.09
CA GLY A 164 7.87 7.54 10.82
C GLY A 164 9.19 8.22 10.44
N THR A 165 10.17 8.30 11.35
CA THR A 165 11.50 8.78 11.00
C THR A 165 12.22 7.75 10.13
N GLN A 166 12.93 8.21 9.10
CA GLN A 166 13.78 7.33 8.30
C GLN A 166 15.08 7.02 9.06
N PHE A 167 15.41 5.74 9.17
CA PHE A 167 16.66 5.26 9.81
C PHE A 167 17.51 4.43 8.86
N ALA A 168 18.80 4.39 9.10
CA ALA A 168 19.75 3.59 8.33
C ALA A 168 19.73 2.12 8.79
N MET A 169 19.54 1.17 7.86
CA MET A 169 19.70 -0.25 8.19
C MET A 169 21.14 -0.58 8.62
N THR A 170 22.11 -0.03 7.90
CA THR A 170 23.55 -0.16 8.22
C THR A 170 24.19 1.19 8.14
N GLU A 171 24.62 1.70 9.28
CA GLU A 171 25.34 2.97 9.33
C GLU A 171 26.78 2.84 8.82
N ASN A 172 27.20 3.85 8.09
CA ASN A 172 28.56 4.01 7.61
C ASN A 172 28.85 5.51 7.41
N SER A 173 30.02 5.84 6.85
CA SER A 173 30.43 7.24 6.64
C SER A 173 29.55 8.04 5.67
N THR A 174 28.65 7.41 4.94
CA THR A 174 27.80 8.04 3.92
C THR A 174 26.30 7.88 4.17
N ILE A 175 25.90 6.96 5.04
CA ILE A 175 24.52 6.68 5.42
C ILE A 175 24.45 6.59 6.93
N THR A 176 23.80 7.55 7.57
CA THR A 176 23.50 7.59 9.01
C THR A 176 22.03 7.86 9.22
N ASP A 177 21.54 7.72 10.44
CA ASP A 177 20.14 8.06 10.75
C ASP A 177 19.83 9.53 10.44
N GLU A 178 20.75 10.46 10.73
CA GLU A 178 20.54 11.87 10.39
C GLU A 178 20.46 12.10 8.87
N ILE A 179 21.28 11.38 8.09
CA ILE A 179 21.23 11.45 6.63
C ILE A 179 19.92 10.85 6.13
N CYS A 180 19.50 9.71 6.69
CA CYS A 180 18.20 9.12 6.33
C CYS A 180 17.05 10.06 6.65
N ALA A 181 17.00 10.63 7.83
CA ALA A 181 15.95 11.55 8.27
C ALA A 181 15.91 12.86 7.48
N SER A 182 17.06 13.37 7.01
CA SER A 182 17.15 14.68 6.33
C SER A 182 17.05 14.62 4.82
N ASN A 183 17.53 13.54 4.19
CA ASN A 183 17.70 13.49 2.73
C ASN A 183 16.69 12.59 2.02
N TYR A 184 15.95 11.77 2.78
CA TYR A 184 14.96 10.87 2.22
C TYR A 184 13.54 11.30 2.61
N THR A 185 12.59 10.99 1.75
CA THR A 185 11.19 11.34 1.98
C THR A 185 10.59 10.41 3.04
N SER A 186 10.12 11.00 4.14
CA SER A 186 9.41 10.23 5.16
C SER A 186 7.97 9.93 4.72
N PRO A 187 7.39 8.80 5.17
CA PRO A 187 5.99 8.48 4.91
C PRO A 187 5.03 9.48 5.59
N ARG A 188 3.81 9.55 5.08
CA ARG A 188 2.72 10.27 5.77
C ARG A 188 2.28 9.56 7.03
N LEU A 189 2.26 8.23 6.99
CA LEU A 189 2.03 7.37 8.15
C LEU A 189 2.89 6.11 8.02
N THR A 190 3.26 5.58 9.17
CA THR A 190 3.93 4.28 9.28
C THR A 190 3.00 3.32 10.00
N PHE A 191 2.93 2.08 9.52
CA PHE A 191 2.12 1.02 10.08
C PHE A 191 3.00 -0.06 10.72
N PRO A 192 2.46 -0.92 11.59
CA PRO A 192 3.22 -2.03 12.14
C PRO A 192 3.91 -2.86 11.06
N ALA A 193 5.12 -3.31 11.36
CA ALA A 193 5.90 -4.19 10.47
C ALA A 193 5.11 -5.45 10.09
N HIS A 194 5.33 -5.94 8.87
CA HIS A 194 4.80 -7.21 8.34
C HIS A 194 3.28 -7.27 8.13
N GLN A 195 2.58 -6.14 8.12
CA GLN A 195 1.15 -6.17 7.78
C GLN A 195 0.89 -6.43 6.30
N ALA A 196 1.88 -6.19 5.43
CA ALA A 196 1.83 -6.41 3.99
C ALA A 196 0.63 -5.72 3.30
N PRO A 197 0.60 -4.39 3.18
CA PRO A 197 -0.48 -3.68 2.51
C PRO A 197 -0.43 -3.91 0.99
N LEU A 198 -1.53 -4.39 0.39
CA LEU A 198 -1.57 -4.73 -1.04
C LEU A 198 -2.47 -3.82 -1.88
N ASP A 199 -3.48 -3.20 -1.31
CA ASP A 199 -4.32 -2.25 -2.06
C ASP A 199 -4.81 -1.12 -1.15
N ILE A 200 -5.09 0.03 -1.77
CA ILE A 200 -5.66 1.21 -1.14
C ILE A 200 -6.74 1.80 -2.03
N LYS A 201 -7.88 2.15 -1.44
CA LYS A 201 -8.98 2.85 -2.13
C LYS A 201 -9.57 3.92 -1.23
N PHE A 202 -9.72 5.12 -1.74
CA PHE A 202 -10.48 6.16 -1.06
C PHE A 202 -11.98 5.96 -1.24
N ASN A 203 -12.77 6.37 -0.24
CA ASN A 203 -14.21 6.57 -0.42
C ASN A 203 -14.49 7.80 -1.30
N ALA A 204 -15.74 7.99 -1.72
CA ALA A 204 -16.09 8.98 -2.74
C ALA A 204 -15.82 10.44 -2.32
N ASP A 205 -15.90 10.76 -1.03
CA ASP A 205 -15.67 12.10 -0.50
C ASP A 205 -14.23 12.33 -0.02
N GLY A 206 -13.37 11.30 -0.05
CA GLY A 206 -11.98 11.40 0.35
C GLY A 206 -11.73 11.43 1.86
N SER A 207 -12.74 11.19 2.68
CA SER A 207 -12.59 11.22 4.14
C SER A 207 -11.95 9.97 4.74
N GLU A 208 -11.91 8.87 3.98
CA GLU A 208 -11.42 7.57 4.42
C GLU A 208 -10.62 6.88 3.31
N ALA A 209 -9.44 6.37 3.64
CA ALA A 209 -8.70 5.42 2.81
C ALA A 209 -8.86 4.01 3.39
N TYR A 210 -9.25 3.07 2.56
CA TYR A 210 -9.40 1.65 2.87
C TYR A 210 -8.15 0.92 2.41
N ILE A 211 -7.51 0.18 3.30
CA ILE A 211 -6.26 -0.53 3.01
C ILE A 211 -6.45 -2.02 3.30
N ALA A 212 -6.12 -2.84 2.31
CA ALA A 212 -6.09 -4.30 2.42
C ALA A 212 -4.74 -4.74 2.94
N PHE A 213 -4.68 -5.26 4.16
CA PHE A 213 -3.49 -5.84 4.75
C PHE A 213 -3.52 -7.35 4.59
N HIS A 214 -2.63 -7.88 3.76
CA HIS A 214 -2.54 -9.31 3.42
C HIS A 214 -2.13 -10.17 4.61
N GLY A 215 -1.31 -9.61 5.50
CA GLY A 215 -0.86 -10.25 6.73
C GLY A 215 0.51 -10.89 6.63
N SER A 216 1.13 -11.03 7.78
CA SER A 216 2.52 -11.46 7.96
C SER A 216 2.74 -12.92 7.59
N PHE A 217 3.99 -13.24 7.21
CA PHE A 217 4.51 -14.60 7.15
C PHE A 217 5.79 -14.75 7.99
N ASP A 218 6.48 -13.65 8.27
CA ASP A 218 7.76 -13.60 8.99
C ASP A 218 7.58 -12.84 10.32
N LYS A 219 6.72 -13.38 11.19
CA LYS A 219 6.45 -12.79 12.50
C LYS A 219 5.97 -13.86 13.50
N THR A 220 6.54 -13.84 14.70
CA THR A 220 6.19 -14.76 15.79
C THR A 220 4.70 -14.65 16.16
N ASN A 221 4.19 -13.42 16.24
CA ASN A 221 2.77 -13.17 16.45
C ASN A 221 2.17 -12.58 15.17
N PRO A 222 1.37 -13.35 14.40
CA PRO A 222 0.81 -12.89 13.14
C PRO A 222 0.02 -11.58 13.26
N VAL A 223 0.24 -10.65 12.32
CA VAL A 223 -0.40 -9.33 12.25
C VAL A 223 -0.93 -9.06 10.84
N GLY A 224 -1.74 -8.02 10.68
CA GLY A 224 -2.45 -7.75 9.44
C GLY A 224 -3.65 -8.67 9.29
N TYR A 225 -3.83 -9.31 8.13
CA TYR A 225 -5.02 -10.12 7.82
C TYR A 225 -6.31 -9.33 8.05
N SER A 226 -6.31 -8.07 7.62
CA SER A 226 -7.38 -7.13 7.93
C SER A 226 -7.69 -6.21 6.75
N LEU A 227 -8.89 -5.68 6.75
CA LEU A 227 -9.25 -4.46 6.04
C LEU A 227 -9.35 -3.34 7.06
N SER A 228 -8.58 -2.28 6.87
CA SER A 228 -8.48 -1.18 7.81
C SER A 228 -8.78 0.16 7.14
N ILE A 229 -9.15 1.16 7.94
CA ILE A 229 -9.40 2.53 7.49
C ILE A 229 -8.35 3.45 8.10
N VAL A 230 -7.88 4.39 7.28
CA VAL A 230 -7.18 5.60 7.69
C VAL A 230 -8.09 6.79 7.44
N ALA A 231 -8.28 7.65 8.44
CA ALA A 231 -9.05 8.88 8.31
C ALA A 231 -8.24 9.97 7.61
N PHE A 232 -8.90 10.68 6.70
CA PHE A 232 -8.33 11.80 5.95
C PHE A 232 -9.18 13.06 6.10
N ASP A 233 -8.55 14.22 6.02
CA ASP A 233 -9.25 15.48 5.79
C ASP A 233 -9.55 15.64 4.30
N PRO A 234 -10.82 15.62 3.87
CA PRO A 234 -11.16 15.71 2.46
C PRO A 234 -10.71 17.01 1.79
N ALA A 235 -10.57 18.10 2.56
CA ALA A 235 -10.22 19.41 2.03
C ALA A 235 -8.74 19.51 1.70
N THR A 236 -7.89 18.97 2.55
CA THR A 236 -6.43 18.96 2.36
C THR A 236 -5.96 17.72 1.62
N GLY A 237 -6.68 16.59 1.75
CA GLY A 237 -6.29 15.29 1.23
C GLY A 237 -5.18 14.63 2.04
N GLU A 238 -4.90 15.09 3.25
CA GLU A 238 -3.89 14.52 4.15
C GLU A 238 -4.53 13.64 5.23
N PRO A 239 -3.82 12.63 5.77
CA PRO A 239 -4.28 11.90 6.94
C PRO A 239 -4.56 12.84 8.11
N THR A 240 -5.58 12.54 8.92
CA THR A 240 -5.91 13.34 10.10
C THR A 240 -4.95 13.10 11.26
N GLU A 241 -4.30 11.94 11.28
CA GLU A 241 -3.31 11.58 12.28
C GLU A 241 -1.91 12.09 11.89
N ALA A 242 -1.11 12.42 12.89
CA ALA A 242 0.28 12.84 12.70
C ALA A 242 1.14 11.67 12.18
N ALA A 243 2.23 11.96 11.46
CA ALA A 243 3.15 10.95 10.93
C ALA A 243 3.74 10.02 12.01
N SER A 244 3.84 10.51 13.25
CA SER A 244 4.29 9.72 14.41
C SER A 244 3.20 8.94 15.13
N SER A 245 1.96 8.93 14.61
CA SER A 245 0.84 8.21 15.22
C SER A 245 1.03 6.70 15.12
N THR A 246 0.74 6.00 16.22
CA THR A 246 0.65 4.53 16.27
C THR A 246 -0.80 4.03 16.26
N THR A 247 -1.77 4.92 16.10
CA THR A 247 -3.21 4.63 16.19
C THR A 247 -3.99 5.07 14.95
N ALA A 248 -3.30 5.32 13.84
CA ALA A 248 -3.92 5.80 12.61
C ALA A 248 -4.83 4.76 11.93
N LEU A 249 -4.63 3.45 12.20
CA LEU A 249 -5.42 2.38 11.63
C LEU A 249 -6.65 2.06 12.48
N SER A 250 -7.79 1.89 11.82
CA SER A 250 -9.01 1.35 12.41
C SER A 250 -9.44 0.12 11.62
N ASP A 251 -9.29 -1.06 12.22
CA ASP A 251 -9.69 -2.32 11.59
C ASP A 251 -11.22 -2.41 11.51
N ILE A 252 -11.74 -2.58 10.31
CA ILE A 252 -13.18 -2.75 10.05
C ILE A 252 -13.55 -4.20 9.73
N MET A 253 -12.57 -5.01 9.34
CA MET A 253 -12.69 -6.44 9.17
C MET A 253 -11.36 -7.10 9.48
N THR A 254 -11.34 -8.05 10.40
CA THR A 254 -10.14 -8.79 10.80
C THR A 254 -10.48 -10.24 11.10
N ASN A 255 -9.48 -11.13 11.05
CA ASN A 255 -9.64 -12.50 11.49
C ASN A 255 -9.81 -12.54 13.03
N PRO A 256 -10.75 -13.34 13.56
CA PRO A 256 -11.05 -13.34 14.99
C PRO A 256 -9.93 -13.92 15.87
N ASP A 257 -9.08 -14.78 15.30
CA ASP A 257 -7.92 -15.36 15.98
C ASP A 257 -6.72 -15.37 15.02
N HIS A 258 -5.77 -14.47 15.24
CA HIS A 258 -4.56 -14.40 14.44
C HIS A 258 -3.59 -15.56 14.68
N LYS A 259 -3.72 -16.32 15.78
CA LYS A 259 -2.83 -17.46 16.07
C LYS A 259 -2.97 -18.61 15.08
N VAL A 260 -4.08 -18.64 14.33
CA VAL A 260 -4.31 -19.65 13.30
C VAL A 260 -3.87 -19.17 11.90
N CYS A 261 -3.34 -17.96 11.81
CA CYS A 261 -2.80 -17.40 10.56
C CYS A 261 -1.37 -17.91 10.32
N PRO A 262 -0.94 -18.02 9.05
CA PRO A 262 -1.69 -17.68 7.84
C PRO A 262 -2.70 -18.74 7.37
N ASP A 263 -2.64 -19.98 7.87
CA ASP A 263 -3.26 -21.16 7.28
C ASP A 263 -4.79 -21.14 7.23
N LYS A 264 -5.43 -20.50 8.22
CA LYS A 264 -6.90 -20.48 8.38
C LYS A 264 -7.48 -19.06 8.36
N CYS A 265 -6.75 -18.11 7.80
CA CYS A 265 -7.15 -16.72 7.78
C CYS A 265 -7.45 -16.26 6.34
N PHE A 266 -8.45 -15.42 6.18
CA PHE A 266 -8.57 -14.67 4.92
C PHE A 266 -7.38 -13.70 4.81
N ARG A 267 -6.90 -13.53 3.57
CA ARG A 267 -5.79 -12.62 3.27
C ARG A 267 -6.24 -11.62 2.21
N PRO A 268 -6.55 -10.38 2.61
CA PRO A 268 -7.03 -9.36 1.69
C PRO A 268 -6.00 -9.01 0.62
N VAL A 269 -6.46 -8.84 -0.63
CA VAL A 269 -5.60 -8.48 -1.77
C VAL A 269 -6.15 -7.24 -2.47
N GLY A 270 -7.16 -7.39 -3.33
CA GLY A 270 -7.69 -6.33 -4.17
C GLY A 270 -8.95 -5.71 -3.61
N LEU A 271 -9.09 -4.41 -3.79
CA LEU A 271 -10.25 -3.61 -3.40
C LEU A 271 -10.88 -2.95 -4.62
N ALA A 272 -12.21 -2.90 -4.68
CA ALA A 272 -12.91 -2.17 -5.71
C ALA A 272 -14.24 -1.60 -5.20
N TRP A 273 -14.51 -0.33 -5.51
CA TRP A 273 -15.83 0.26 -5.31
C TRP A 273 -16.75 -0.06 -6.49
N ASP A 274 -18.00 -0.41 -6.20
CA ASP A 274 -19.02 -0.46 -7.25
C ASP A 274 -19.81 0.84 -7.33
N SER A 275 -20.65 0.93 -8.36
CA SER A 275 -21.50 2.11 -8.60
C SER A 275 -22.60 2.34 -7.54
N LYS A 276 -22.76 1.40 -6.60
CA LYS A 276 -23.70 1.50 -5.47
C LYS A 276 -22.98 1.89 -4.17
N GLY A 277 -21.69 2.21 -4.22
CA GLY A 277 -20.89 2.57 -3.05
C GLY A 277 -20.60 1.39 -2.12
N ARG A 278 -20.58 0.15 -2.63
CA ARG A 278 -20.15 -1.03 -1.89
C ARG A 278 -18.69 -1.32 -2.18
N LEU A 279 -17.95 -1.66 -1.15
CA LEU A 279 -16.55 -2.06 -1.29
C LEU A 279 -16.45 -3.58 -1.45
N TRP A 280 -15.80 -4.01 -2.51
CA TRP A 280 -15.49 -5.40 -2.78
C TRP A 280 -14.04 -5.67 -2.40
N MET A 281 -13.78 -6.82 -1.80
CA MET A 281 -12.46 -7.27 -1.36
C MET A 281 -12.27 -8.74 -1.74
N SER A 282 -11.15 -9.05 -2.37
CA SER A 282 -10.75 -10.43 -2.64
C SER A 282 -9.83 -10.97 -1.53
N SER A 283 -9.91 -12.28 -1.29
CA SER A 283 -8.97 -13.05 -0.46
C SER A 283 -8.35 -14.15 -1.32
N ASP A 284 -7.03 -14.23 -1.40
CA ASP A 284 -6.34 -15.23 -2.22
C ASP A 284 -6.09 -16.55 -1.49
N SER A 285 -5.98 -16.53 -0.15
CA SER A 285 -5.72 -17.73 0.65
C SER A 285 -6.95 -18.62 0.81
N THR A 286 -8.12 -18.02 0.95
CA THR A 286 -9.38 -18.71 1.21
C THR A 286 -10.32 -18.73 0.02
N GLY A 287 -10.03 -17.91 -1.02
CA GLY A 287 -10.71 -17.92 -2.31
C GLY A 287 -12.06 -17.21 -2.34
N GLU A 288 -12.39 -16.39 -1.33
CA GLU A 288 -13.66 -15.68 -1.29
C GLU A 288 -13.53 -14.25 -1.84
N ILE A 289 -14.70 -13.74 -2.23
CA ILE A 289 -14.94 -12.34 -2.50
C ILE A 289 -15.91 -11.81 -1.43
N TYR A 290 -15.47 -10.80 -0.72
CA TYR A 290 -16.28 -10.11 0.29
C TYR A 290 -16.91 -8.85 -0.30
N VAL A 291 -18.10 -8.50 0.17
CA VAL A 291 -18.73 -7.22 -0.10
C VAL A 291 -19.07 -6.53 1.22
N LEU A 292 -18.62 -5.29 1.35
CA LEU A 292 -18.87 -4.46 2.51
C LEU A 292 -19.79 -3.31 2.09
N GLN A 293 -20.78 -3.04 2.93
CA GLN A 293 -21.74 -1.96 2.72
C GLN A 293 -21.99 -1.25 4.04
N LYS A 294 -21.97 0.09 4.02
CA LYS A 294 -22.39 0.89 5.18
C LYS A 294 -23.84 0.56 5.54
N SER A 295 -24.09 0.18 6.81
CA SER A 295 -25.44 -0.01 7.31
C SER A 295 -26.09 1.37 7.50
N THR A 296 -27.28 1.54 6.92
CA THR A 296 -28.10 2.73 7.13
C THR A 296 -29.10 2.55 8.28
N SER A 297 -29.15 1.36 8.89
CA SER A 297 -30.05 1.04 10.00
C SER A 297 -29.31 1.13 11.34
N THR A 298 -29.94 1.81 12.31
CA THR A 298 -29.61 1.64 13.73
C THR A 298 -29.76 0.15 14.05
N PRO A 299 -28.82 -0.51 14.75
CA PRO A 299 -28.93 -1.94 15.04
C PRO A 299 -30.16 -2.19 15.91
N THR A 300 -31.22 -2.69 15.30
CA THR A 300 -32.32 -3.31 16.04
C THR A 300 -31.86 -4.73 16.33
N ALA A 301 -31.65 -5.04 17.59
CA ALA A 301 -31.26 -6.37 18.02
C ALA A 301 -32.40 -7.35 17.70
N THR A 302 -32.28 -8.10 16.60
CA THR A 302 -33.11 -9.28 16.33
C THR A 302 -32.31 -10.29 15.52
N ALA A 303 -31.94 -11.34 16.22
CA ALA A 303 -31.66 -12.74 15.88
C ALA A 303 -30.91 -13.13 14.60
N SER A 304 -29.78 -13.78 14.83
CA SER A 304 -29.19 -14.91 14.09
C SER A 304 -28.62 -14.62 12.69
N GLY A 305 -27.60 -13.85 12.66
CA GLY A 305 -26.57 -13.81 11.63
C GLY A 305 -25.29 -13.37 12.32
N THR A 306 -24.18 -14.02 12.07
CA THR A 306 -22.90 -13.71 12.74
C THR A 306 -22.54 -12.25 12.48
N ILE A 307 -22.79 -11.37 13.45
CA ILE A 307 -22.37 -9.98 13.44
C ILE A 307 -20.90 -9.99 13.89
N VAL A 308 -20.01 -9.61 12.99
CA VAL A 308 -18.64 -9.27 13.39
C VAL A 308 -18.68 -7.88 13.96
N THR A 309 -18.75 -7.77 15.28
CA THR A 309 -18.68 -6.48 15.98
C THR A 309 -17.21 -6.07 16.03
N ALA A 310 -16.86 -5.00 15.35
CA ALA A 310 -15.58 -4.34 15.56
C ALA A 310 -15.55 -3.76 16.98
N THR A 311 -14.73 -4.32 17.87
CA THR A 311 -14.49 -3.77 19.20
C THR A 311 -13.37 -2.74 19.14
N GLY A 312 -13.64 -1.58 18.51
CA GLY A 312 -12.84 -0.38 18.63
C GLY A 312 -13.62 0.66 19.43
N LYS A 313 -12.98 1.37 20.35
CA LYS A 313 -13.62 2.49 21.07
C LYS A 313 -14.15 3.50 20.03
N PRO A 314 -15.40 3.94 20.10
CA PRO A 314 -15.92 4.90 19.14
C PRO A 314 -15.34 6.28 19.44
N ASN A 315 -14.54 6.81 18.52
CA ASN A 315 -14.47 8.25 18.36
C ASN A 315 -15.77 8.68 17.65
N ALA A 316 -16.37 9.75 18.13
CA ALA A 316 -17.71 10.18 17.76
C ALA A 316 -17.83 10.39 16.23
N ALA A 317 -18.43 9.45 15.57
CA ALA A 317 -19.05 9.35 14.25
C ALA A 317 -18.86 7.96 13.61
N GLY A 318 -19.00 6.89 14.38
CA GLY A 318 -18.85 5.51 13.88
C GLY A 318 -20.10 5.06 13.10
N THR A 319 -19.97 4.82 11.81
CA THR A 319 -20.92 4.05 11.00
C THR A 319 -20.57 2.56 11.09
N ALA A 320 -21.53 1.72 11.46
CA ALA A 320 -21.34 0.27 11.55
C ALA A 320 -21.33 -0.38 10.16
N TRP A 321 -20.44 -1.32 9.94
CA TRP A 321 -20.33 -2.11 8.72
C TRP A 321 -20.89 -3.52 8.91
N GLN A 322 -21.57 -4.02 7.91
CA GLN A 322 -22.24 -5.32 7.96
C GLN A 322 -21.69 -6.25 6.86
N LYS A 323 -21.33 -7.47 7.24
CA LYS A 323 -20.92 -8.53 6.32
C LYS A 323 -22.15 -9.15 5.67
N SER A 324 -22.23 -9.14 4.35
CA SER A 324 -23.22 -9.89 3.59
C SER A 324 -22.52 -11.06 2.89
N THR A 325 -22.87 -12.29 3.26
CA THR A 325 -22.45 -13.49 2.56
C THR A 325 -23.58 -13.90 1.63
N SER A 326 -23.49 -13.53 0.35
CA SER A 326 -24.33 -14.11 -0.70
C SER A 326 -23.47 -15.13 -1.44
N ALA A 327 -23.64 -16.40 -1.14
CA ALA A 327 -23.12 -17.48 -1.97
C ALA A 327 -23.91 -17.52 -3.28
N LEU A 328 -23.34 -17.03 -4.35
CA LEU A 328 -23.76 -17.33 -5.71
C LEU A 328 -22.64 -18.13 -6.38
N CYS A 329 -22.82 -19.45 -6.37
CA CYS A 329 -22.08 -20.36 -7.23
C CYS A 329 -22.47 -20.08 -8.67
N TYR A 330 -21.55 -19.62 -9.52
CA TYR A 330 -21.42 -20.05 -10.90
C TYR A 330 -19.98 -19.76 -11.36
N GLY A 331 -19.33 -20.83 -11.82
CA GLY A 331 -17.95 -20.86 -12.21
C GLY A 331 -17.69 -20.19 -13.56
N ALA A 332 -16.53 -19.61 -13.65
CA ALA A 332 -15.72 -19.61 -14.85
C ALA A 332 -14.27 -19.45 -14.39
N ALA A 333 -13.55 -20.53 -14.50
CA ALA A 333 -12.11 -20.57 -14.26
C ALA A 333 -11.39 -19.73 -15.31
N LEU A 334 -10.57 -18.80 -14.87
CA LEU A 334 -9.42 -18.33 -15.61
C LEU A 334 -8.20 -18.55 -14.73
N VAL A 335 -7.52 -19.64 -15.01
CA VAL A 335 -6.22 -19.98 -14.43
C VAL A 335 -5.20 -18.98 -14.98
N VAL A 336 -4.69 -18.12 -14.12
CA VAL A 336 -3.38 -17.51 -14.32
C VAL A 336 -2.50 -18.06 -13.20
N GLY A 337 -1.75 -19.09 -13.53
CA GLY A 337 -0.74 -19.66 -12.66
C GLY A 337 0.39 -18.65 -12.46
N GLY A 338 0.57 -18.20 -11.26
CA GLY A 338 1.76 -17.54 -10.78
C GLY A 338 2.35 -18.38 -9.66
N LEU A 339 3.44 -19.06 -9.97
CA LEU A 339 4.23 -19.84 -9.03
C LEU A 339 4.86 -18.88 -8.02
N LEU A 340 4.39 -18.88 -6.77
CA LEU A 340 5.15 -18.34 -5.64
C LEU A 340 6.20 -19.37 -5.27
N MET A 341 7.45 -19.05 -5.51
CA MET A 341 8.54 -19.68 -4.77
C MET A 341 8.99 -18.75 -3.68
N ALA A 342 8.88 -19.24 -2.45
CA ALA A 342 9.53 -18.71 -1.29
C ALA A 342 11.05 -18.87 -1.42
N MET A 343 11.78 -17.83 -1.17
CA MET A 343 13.05 -17.75 -0.45
C MET A 343 13.24 -16.33 0.03
#